data_72147c9d76b28d6b6368ce3bde647ad1
#
_entry.id   72147c9d76b28d6b6368ce3bde647ad1
#
_cell.length_a   1.000
_cell.length_b   1.000
_cell.length_c   1.000
_cell.angle_alpha   90.00
_cell.angle_beta   90.00
_cell.angle_gamma   90.00
#
_symmetry.space_group_name_H-M   'P 1'
#
loop_
_entity.id
_entity.type
_entity.pdbx_description
1 polymer ?
#
loop_
_entity_poly.entity_id
_entity_poly.type
_entity_poly.pdbx_seq_one_letter_code
_entity_poly.pdbx_strand_id
1 'polypeptide(L)'
;MHRSHFADRVRAFLLAAALVSALICPQALAADAAGSGGCAHGHTLTTCRGGKSVCAVCGETVDIRAAQYTGWLTVEGTADRMYFLSGEHVTGWQQLDGGTYHFADDGIVHDTETVDTRTCTTNGYAITTCRTCGETWRSAVLRYAGHSWDADHVCTKCGTQGKNIADAQVKTAPAVYNGKDAVCAVAVTYQGRQLTVRTDEADVDVCISYTNNTRVGLGTVSIRGMRDFYGTVSAQYEILPGGVRDAAAAEIGQKQVRLDWTAAAGAENYRVEMSADGGSTWTALPLTAKPVCIVTGLAPATAYTFRLVGCTQVDGRWYFSPYYSNTVTVTTLPEGAFAPSELLGTIDAQVDGRTVTGLSMDAAQYLSLIHI
;
A
#
# COMPACT_ATOMS: atom_id res chain seq x y z
N MET A 1 -11.92 -18.30 12.37
CA MET A 1 -13.02 -17.86 11.50
C MET A 1 -13.82 -16.74 12.16
N HIS A 2 -13.29 -15.49 12.25
CA HIS A 2 -14.06 -14.31 12.72
C HIS A 2 -13.28 -13.01 12.41
N ARG A 3 -12.94 -12.75 11.13
CA ARG A 3 -12.28 -11.51 10.70
C ARG A 3 -12.78 -10.90 9.38
N SER A 4 -13.87 -11.37 8.80
CA SER A 4 -14.35 -10.87 7.49
C SER A 4 -15.55 -9.92 7.52
N HIS A 5 -16.25 -9.78 8.65
CA HIS A 5 -17.48 -8.96 8.71
C HIS A 5 -17.32 -7.50 9.14
N PHE A 6 -16.12 -7.11 9.62
CA PHE A 6 -15.90 -5.72 10.05
C PHE A 6 -15.47 -4.80 8.88
N ALA A 7 -14.74 -5.34 7.91
CA ALA A 7 -14.28 -4.58 6.75
C ALA A 7 -15.41 -4.23 5.76
N ASP A 8 -16.40 -5.10 5.60
CA ASP A 8 -17.53 -4.87 4.69
C ASP A 8 -18.55 -3.86 5.22
N ARG A 9 -18.70 -3.74 6.53
CA ARG A 9 -19.58 -2.72 7.14
C ARG A 9 -19.00 -1.31 7.06
N VAL A 10 -17.69 -1.16 7.12
CA VAL A 10 -17.03 0.16 6.96
C VAL A 10 -17.04 0.61 5.50
N ARG A 11 -16.94 -0.31 4.53
CA ARG A 11 -17.07 0.03 3.10
C ARG A 11 -18.49 0.43 2.70
N ALA A 12 -19.50 -0.18 3.30
CA ALA A 12 -20.90 0.17 3.05
C ALA A 12 -21.25 1.56 3.61
N PHE A 13 -20.67 1.98 4.73
CA PHE A 13 -20.92 3.31 5.31
C PHE A 13 -20.19 4.44 4.56
N LEU A 14 -19.01 4.18 3.99
CA LEU A 14 -18.27 5.17 3.18
C LEU A 14 -18.87 5.33 1.76
N LEU A 15 -19.51 4.30 1.21
CA LEU A 15 -20.21 4.39 -0.08
C LEU A 15 -21.59 5.10 0.06
N ALA A 16 -22.24 5.01 1.22
CA ALA A 16 -23.48 5.74 1.46
C ALA A 16 -23.23 7.24 1.69
N ALA A 17 -22.11 7.62 2.31
CA ALA A 17 -21.73 9.04 2.48
C ALA A 17 -21.22 9.70 1.19
N ALA A 18 -20.61 8.94 0.27
CA ALA A 18 -20.15 9.46 -1.02
C ALA A 18 -21.25 9.59 -2.08
N LEU A 19 -22.35 8.85 -1.95
CA LEU A 19 -23.49 8.91 -2.88
C LEU A 19 -24.50 10.03 -2.56
N VAL A 20 -24.46 10.60 -1.36
CA VAL A 20 -25.31 11.77 -1.00
C VAL A 20 -24.66 13.09 -1.43
N SER A 21 -23.32 13.14 -1.60
CA SER A 21 -22.62 14.37 -2.03
C SER A 21 -22.63 14.63 -3.55
N ALA A 22 -23.09 13.69 -4.37
CA ALA A 22 -23.03 13.81 -5.82
C ALA A 22 -24.38 14.11 -6.49
N LEU A 23 -25.45 14.39 -5.73
CA LEU A 23 -26.80 14.57 -6.27
C LEU A 23 -27.53 15.81 -5.77
N ILE A 24 -26.81 16.87 -5.39
CA ILE A 24 -27.41 18.19 -5.21
C ILE A 24 -26.79 19.15 -6.21
N CYS A 25 -27.15 18.95 -7.49
CA CYS A 25 -27.22 20.04 -8.43
C CYS A 25 -28.51 20.81 -8.09
N PRO A 26 -28.52 22.14 -7.93
CA PRO A 26 -29.77 22.87 -7.76
C PRO A 26 -30.49 22.93 -9.12
N GLN A 27 -31.08 21.83 -9.56
CA GLN A 27 -32.13 21.89 -10.54
C GLN A 27 -33.41 22.07 -9.77
N ALA A 28 -34.03 23.24 -9.95
CA ALA A 28 -35.39 23.49 -9.53
C ALA A 28 -36.27 22.33 -10.03
N LEU A 29 -36.64 21.42 -9.12
CA LEU A 29 -37.68 20.43 -9.39
C LEU A 29 -38.98 21.19 -9.50
N ALA A 30 -39.43 21.41 -10.75
CA ALA A 30 -40.77 21.84 -11.02
C ALA A 30 -41.73 20.74 -10.54
N ALA A 31 -42.38 20.95 -9.41
CA ALA A 31 -43.54 20.15 -9.02
C ALA A 31 -44.73 20.63 -9.81
N ASP A 32 -45.19 19.84 -10.78
CA ASP A 32 -46.49 20.04 -11.47
C ASP A 32 -47.60 19.88 -10.46
N ALA A 33 -48.02 20.98 -9.81
CA ALA A 33 -49.30 21.08 -9.14
C ALA A 33 -50.32 21.61 -10.15
N ALA A 34 -51.21 20.74 -10.62
CA ALA A 34 -52.30 21.10 -11.48
C ALA A 34 -53.23 22.12 -10.77
N GLY A 35 -53.22 23.37 -11.22
CA GLY A 35 -54.07 24.47 -10.75
C GLY A 35 -53.73 25.77 -11.44
N SER A 36 -54.35 26.08 -12.57
CA SER A 36 -54.53 27.37 -13.26
C SER A 36 -53.51 28.51 -12.95
N GLY A 37 -52.58 28.73 -13.84
CA GLY A 37 -51.78 29.98 -13.89
C GLY A 37 -50.32 29.89 -13.51
N GLY A 38 -49.69 28.70 -13.45
CA GLY A 38 -48.35 28.49 -12.95
C GLY A 38 -47.25 29.09 -13.83
N CYS A 39 -46.16 29.56 -13.23
CA CYS A 39 -44.91 29.93 -13.91
C CYS A 39 -44.45 28.78 -14.79
N ALA A 40 -44.20 29.01 -16.06
CA ALA A 40 -43.77 28.01 -17.04
C ALA A 40 -42.41 27.36 -16.70
N HIS A 41 -41.68 27.85 -15.70
CA HIS A 41 -40.34 27.41 -15.31
C HIS A 41 -40.17 27.14 -13.81
N GLY A 42 -41.28 26.89 -13.08
CA GLY A 42 -41.24 26.75 -11.62
C GLY A 42 -41.27 28.10 -10.87
N HIS A 43 -41.69 28.07 -9.61
CA HIS A 43 -41.79 29.29 -8.80
C HIS A 43 -40.43 29.67 -8.22
N THR A 44 -40.04 30.93 -8.32
CA THR A 44 -38.90 31.50 -7.68
C THR A 44 -39.28 32.11 -6.32
N LEU A 45 -39.02 31.40 -5.24
CA LEU A 45 -39.37 31.81 -3.89
C LEU A 45 -38.15 32.45 -3.20
N THR A 46 -38.35 33.62 -2.57
CA THR A 46 -37.27 34.36 -1.88
C THR A 46 -37.64 34.73 -0.45
N THR A 47 -38.91 34.86 -0.15
CA THR A 47 -39.42 35.22 1.18
C THR A 47 -40.49 34.25 1.65
N CYS A 48 -40.71 34.19 2.98
CA CYS A 48 -41.78 33.37 3.55
C CYS A 48 -42.53 34.12 4.66
N ARG A 49 -43.83 33.83 4.77
CA ARG A 49 -44.67 34.29 5.88
C ARG A 49 -45.78 33.28 6.13
N GLY A 50 -45.87 32.75 7.37
CA GLY A 50 -46.90 31.80 7.80
C GLY A 50 -47.00 30.55 6.90
N GLY A 51 -45.87 29.96 6.48
CA GLY A 51 -45.85 28.79 5.62
C GLY A 51 -46.13 29.01 4.15
N LYS A 52 -46.23 30.27 3.72
CA LYS A 52 -46.47 30.68 2.35
C LYS A 52 -45.35 31.57 1.84
N SER A 53 -45.15 31.58 0.53
CA SER A 53 -44.19 32.43 -0.17
C SER A 53 -44.87 33.06 -1.41
N VAL A 54 -44.41 34.25 -1.79
CA VAL A 54 -44.85 34.88 -3.04
C VAL A 54 -43.76 34.67 -4.09
N CYS A 55 -44.16 34.15 -5.24
CA CYS A 55 -43.24 33.97 -6.35
C CYS A 55 -42.75 35.33 -6.86
N ALA A 56 -41.43 35.53 -6.87
CA ALA A 56 -40.78 36.77 -7.31
C ALA A 56 -41.01 37.06 -8.81
N VAL A 57 -41.41 36.09 -9.60
CA VAL A 57 -41.60 36.21 -11.06
C VAL A 57 -43.06 36.44 -11.43
N CYS A 58 -43.98 35.63 -10.91
CA CYS A 58 -45.41 35.67 -11.31
C CYS A 58 -46.32 36.30 -10.24
N GLY A 59 -45.83 36.58 -9.03
CA GLY A 59 -46.63 37.15 -7.94
C GLY A 59 -47.61 36.18 -7.29
N GLU A 60 -47.65 34.91 -7.69
CA GLU A 60 -48.54 33.91 -7.11
C GLU A 60 -48.12 33.52 -5.68
N THR A 61 -49.11 33.33 -4.83
CA THR A 61 -48.84 32.85 -3.45
C THR A 61 -48.76 31.32 -3.45
N VAL A 62 -47.61 30.81 -3.09
CA VAL A 62 -47.26 29.38 -3.06
C VAL A 62 -47.27 28.87 -1.62
N ASP A 63 -47.95 27.77 -1.34
CA ASP A 63 -47.83 27.05 -0.08
C ASP A 63 -46.55 26.27 -0.10
N ILE A 64 -45.61 26.58 0.85
CA ILE A 64 -44.24 26.01 0.91
C ILE A 64 -44.29 24.50 1.13
N ARG A 65 -45.23 24.03 1.97
CA ARG A 65 -45.39 22.61 2.30
C ARG A 65 -45.96 21.83 1.11
N ALA A 66 -47.02 22.36 0.52
CA ALA A 66 -47.62 21.74 -0.66
C ALA A 66 -46.67 21.68 -1.84
N ALA A 67 -45.82 22.68 -2.00
CA ALA A 67 -44.78 22.73 -3.02
C ALA A 67 -43.55 21.90 -2.68
N GLN A 68 -43.43 21.27 -1.49
CA GLN A 68 -42.28 20.53 -1.01
C GLN A 68 -40.96 21.32 -1.19
N TYR A 69 -40.99 22.62 -0.96
CA TYR A 69 -39.87 23.49 -1.20
C TYR A 69 -38.64 23.11 -0.34
N THR A 70 -37.47 23.15 -0.95
CA THR A 70 -36.18 22.93 -0.26
C THR A 70 -35.27 24.12 -0.58
N GLY A 71 -34.78 24.81 0.47
CA GLY A 71 -33.88 25.94 0.31
C GLY A 71 -34.08 27.05 1.35
N TRP A 72 -33.30 28.10 1.20
CA TRP A 72 -33.32 29.29 2.07
C TRP A 72 -34.45 30.25 1.67
N LEU A 73 -35.18 30.76 2.67
CA LEU A 73 -36.08 31.87 2.50
C LEU A 73 -35.86 32.92 3.57
N THR A 74 -36.07 34.20 3.24
CA THR A 74 -36.07 35.29 4.19
C THR A 74 -37.47 35.47 4.77
N VAL A 75 -37.61 35.74 6.07
CA VAL A 75 -38.89 36.02 6.69
C VAL A 75 -39.33 37.41 6.25
N GLU A 76 -40.56 37.52 5.71
CA GLU A 76 -41.08 38.75 5.16
C GLU A 76 -41.08 39.89 6.19
N GLY A 77 -40.47 41.02 5.83
CA GLY A 77 -40.42 42.18 6.67
C GLY A 77 -39.26 42.16 7.73
N THR A 78 -38.41 41.14 7.73
CA THR A 78 -37.26 41.02 8.60
C THR A 78 -35.98 40.71 7.80
N ALA A 79 -34.84 40.67 8.49
CA ALA A 79 -33.59 40.12 7.95
C ALA A 79 -33.41 38.61 8.28
N ASP A 80 -34.32 38.02 9.01
CA ASP A 80 -34.22 36.66 9.50
C ASP A 80 -34.39 35.68 8.33
N ARG A 81 -33.71 34.55 8.43
CA ARG A 81 -33.71 33.50 7.42
C ARG A 81 -34.13 32.17 8.01
N MET A 82 -34.80 31.38 7.18
CA MET A 82 -35.20 30.01 7.47
C MET A 82 -34.74 29.09 6.35
N TYR A 83 -34.46 27.84 6.67
CA TYR A 83 -34.20 26.81 5.70
C TYR A 83 -35.34 25.79 5.71
N PHE A 84 -35.85 25.44 4.55
CA PHE A 84 -36.87 24.44 4.37
C PHE A 84 -36.29 23.19 3.72
N LEU A 85 -36.76 22.01 4.19
CA LEU A 85 -36.45 20.73 3.60
C LEU A 85 -37.75 20.03 3.30
N SER A 86 -38.07 19.81 2.03
CA SER A 86 -39.34 19.21 1.57
C SER A 86 -40.59 19.88 2.15
N GLY A 87 -40.58 21.21 2.21
CA GLY A 87 -41.70 22.04 2.69
C GLY A 87 -41.78 22.27 4.18
N GLU A 88 -40.97 21.62 5.00
CA GLU A 88 -40.90 21.82 6.46
C GLU A 88 -39.67 22.64 6.82
N HIS A 89 -39.80 23.61 7.73
CA HIS A 89 -38.62 24.31 8.25
C HIS A 89 -37.80 23.38 9.14
N VAL A 90 -36.48 23.53 9.05
CA VAL A 90 -35.55 22.78 9.88
C VAL A 90 -35.36 23.46 11.24
N THR A 91 -35.02 22.68 12.27
CA THR A 91 -34.73 23.16 13.65
C THR A 91 -33.44 22.54 14.18
N GLY A 92 -32.89 23.09 15.25
CA GLY A 92 -31.66 22.61 15.87
C GLY A 92 -30.43 22.77 14.97
N TRP A 93 -29.40 21.96 15.23
CA TRP A 93 -28.17 22.01 14.48
C TRP A 93 -28.28 21.30 13.11
N GLN A 94 -27.93 22.01 12.03
CA GLN A 94 -27.94 21.52 10.66
C GLN A 94 -26.63 21.79 9.97
N GLN A 95 -26.22 20.88 9.08
CA GLN A 95 -25.11 21.09 8.15
C GLN A 95 -25.66 21.31 6.75
N LEU A 96 -25.54 22.53 6.25
CA LEU A 96 -26.11 22.96 4.97
C LEU A 96 -25.06 23.77 4.20
N ASP A 97 -24.95 23.52 2.89
CA ASP A 97 -24.07 24.28 1.99
C ASP A 97 -22.63 24.44 2.49
N GLY A 98 -22.12 23.43 3.20
CA GLY A 98 -20.76 23.45 3.77
C GLY A 98 -20.58 24.25 5.07
N GLY A 99 -21.68 24.83 5.62
CA GLY A 99 -21.73 25.51 6.90
C GLY A 99 -22.48 24.75 7.99
N THR A 100 -22.23 25.09 9.24
CA THR A 100 -22.99 24.58 10.42
C THR A 100 -23.87 25.70 10.95
N TYR A 101 -25.15 25.44 11.00
CA TYR A 101 -26.20 26.40 11.38
C TYR A 101 -27.00 25.87 12.57
N HIS A 102 -27.45 26.79 13.41
CA HIS A 102 -28.41 26.50 14.48
C HIS A 102 -29.73 27.22 14.21
N PHE A 103 -30.82 26.47 14.19
CA PHE A 103 -32.16 26.97 13.98
C PHE A 103 -32.96 26.88 15.27
N ALA A 104 -33.69 27.93 15.60
CA ALA A 104 -34.66 27.90 16.69
C ALA A 104 -35.86 26.99 16.38
N ASP A 105 -36.73 26.76 17.35
CA ASP A 105 -37.91 25.91 17.18
C ASP A 105 -38.91 26.51 16.14
N ASP A 106 -38.89 27.80 15.94
CA ASP A 106 -39.65 28.51 14.91
C ASP A 106 -39.01 28.47 13.51
N GLY A 107 -37.84 27.84 13.39
CA GLY A 107 -37.10 27.68 12.14
C GLY A 107 -36.18 28.86 11.78
N ILE A 108 -36.11 29.89 12.61
CA ILE A 108 -35.20 31.03 12.36
C ILE A 108 -33.75 30.64 12.65
N VAL A 109 -32.84 30.95 11.71
CA VAL A 109 -31.43 30.68 11.89
C VAL A 109 -30.83 31.69 12.87
N HIS A 110 -30.08 31.18 13.85
CA HIS A 110 -29.30 31.98 14.79
C HIS A 110 -27.88 32.23 14.32
N ASP A 111 -27.29 33.35 14.70
CA ASP A 111 -25.89 33.62 14.51
C ASP A 111 -25.03 32.62 15.29
N THR A 112 -23.98 32.15 14.64
CA THR A 112 -23.05 31.18 15.25
C THR A 112 -21.61 31.69 15.16
N GLU A 113 -20.79 31.23 16.10
CA GLU A 113 -19.35 31.47 16.09
C GLU A 113 -18.62 30.13 16.15
N THR A 114 -17.65 29.93 15.24
CA THR A 114 -16.87 28.71 15.19
C THR A 114 -15.44 28.97 15.63
N VAL A 115 -14.97 28.19 16.61
CA VAL A 115 -13.59 28.20 17.09
C VAL A 115 -12.93 26.87 16.71
N ASP A 116 -11.79 26.96 16.03
CA ASP A 116 -10.93 25.81 15.74
C ASP A 116 -9.99 25.60 16.93
N THR A 117 -10.11 24.45 17.59
CA THR A 117 -9.28 24.11 18.76
C THR A 117 -7.99 23.39 18.42
N ARG A 118 -7.71 23.16 17.13
CA ARG A 118 -6.43 22.58 16.69
C ARG A 118 -5.27 23.50 17.02
N THR A 119 -4.15 22.88 17.41
CA THR A 119 -2.87 23.59 17.44
C THR A 119 -2.03 23.23 16.21
N CYS A 120 -0.82 23.72 16.15
CA CYS A 120 0.13 23.33 15.11
C CYS A 120 0.51 21.85 15.16
N THR A 121 0.44 21.22 16.33
CA THR A 121 0.94 19.84 16.55
C THR A 121 -0.08 18.90 17.19
N THR A 122 -1.24 19.39 17.61
CA THR A 122 -2.29 18.56 18.24
C THR A 122 -3.60 18.63 17.46
N ASN A 123 -4.25 17.49 17.35
CA ASN A 123 -5.61 17.39 16.81
C ASN A 123 -6.59 18.15 17.69
N GLY A 124 -7.67 18.61 17.10
CA GLY A 124 -8.72 19.34 17.80
C GLY A 124 -10.06 19.17 17.12
N TYR A 125 -10.94 20.14 17.34
CA TYR A 125 -12.30 20.16 16.80
C TYR A 125 -12.64 21.56 16.36
N ALA A 126 -13.55 21.71 15.41
CA ALA A 126 -14.28 22.94 15.23
C ALA A 126 -15.47 22.91 16.23
N ILE A 127 -15.53 23.89 17.11
CA ILE A 127 -16.63 24.05 18.07
C ILE A 127 -17.42 25.26 17.61
N THR A 128 -18.66 25.03 17.19
CA THR A 128 -19.59 26.09 16.79
C THR A 128 -20.56 26.35 17.93
N THR A 129 -20.63 27.58 18.38
CA THR A 129 -21.51 28.04 19.47
C THR A 129 -22.57 28.97 18.92
N CYS A 130 -23.81 28.70 19.24
CA CYS A 130 -24.92 29.62 18.96
C CYS A 130 -24.81 30.85 19.87
N ARG A 131 -24.75 32.04 19.31
CA ARG A 131 -24.66 33.27 20.09
C ARG A 131 -25.95 33.64 20.81
N THR A 132 -27.06 33.11 20.37
CA THR A 132 -28.40 33.44 20.93
C THR A 132 -28.75 32.54 22.12
N CYS A 133 -28.58 31.22 22.01
CA CYS A 133 -28.96 30.27 23.05
C CYS A 133 -27.79 29.65 23.81
N GLY A 134 -26.55 29.80 23.31
CA GLY A 134 -25.36 29.24 23.94
C GLY A 134 -25.13 27.76 23.66
N GLU A 135 -26.00 27.09 22.93
CA GLU A 135 -25.80 25.71 22.52
C GLU A 135 -24.54 25.54 21.65
N THR A 136 -23.88 24.40 21.78
CA THR A 136 -22.66 24.11 21.04
C THR A 136 -22.77 22.84 20.19
N TRP A 137 -22.18 22.91 19.02
CA TRP A 137 -21.95 21.78 18.16
C TRP A 137 -20.45 21.53 17.97
N ARG A 138 -20.02 20.27 17.91
CA ARG A 138 -18.64 19.90 17.75
C ARG A 138 -18.46 19.02 16.52
N SER A 139 -17.50 19.36 15.66
CA SER A 139 -17.13 18.56 14.49
C SER A 139 -16.55 17.18 14.87
N ALA A 140 -16.35 16.31 13.89
CA ALA A 140 -15.42 15.20 14.00
C ALA A 140 -14.00 15.74 14.33
N VAL A 141 -13.10 14.85 14.78
CA VAL A 141 -11.72 15.21 15.05
C VAL A 141 -11.07 15.80 13.78
N LEU A 142 -10.55 16.99 13.90
CA LEU A 142 -9.77 17.66 12.88
C LEU A 142 -8.29 17.39 13.15
N ARG A 143 -7.56 17.03 12.11
CA ARG A 143 -6.11 16.85 12.18
C ARG A 143 -5.44 18.17 12.54
N TYR A 144 -4.31 18.12 13.28
CA TYR A 144 -3.50 19.30 13.60
C TYR A 144 -3.21 20.16 12.37
N ALA A 145 -3.08 21.47 12.55
CA ALA A 145 -2.95 22.42 11.46
C ALA A 145 -1.58 22.40 10.77
N GLY A 146 -0.56 21.85 11.44
CA GLY A 146 0.84 21.94 11.02
C GLY A 146 1.43 23.34 11.28
N HIS A 147 2.74 23.43 11.18
CA HIS A 147 3.43 24.72 11.25
C HIS A 147 3.45 25.42 9.89
N SER A 148 3.39 26.75 9.91
CA SER A 148 3.65 27.62 8.76
C SER A 148 4.94 28.39 9.05
N TRP A 149 6.04 27.97 8.43
CA TRP A 149 7.37 28.50 8.66
C TRP A 149 7.59 29.81 7.90
N ASP A 150 8.16 30.82 8.55
CA ASP A 150 8.70 32.01 7.89
C ASP A 150 10.12 31.76 7.33
N ALA A 151 10.80 32.83 6.89
CA ALA A 151 12.15 32.71 6.32
C ALA A 151 13.20 32.25 7.33
N ASP A 152 13.01 32.52 8.61
CA ASP A 152 13.88 32.13 9.72
C ASP A 152 13.48 30.80 10.33
N HIS A 153 12.52 30.11 9.70
CA HIS A 153 11.94 28.84 10.15
C HIS A 153 11.29 28.93 11.54
N VAL A 154 10.71 30.09 11.87
CA VAL A 154 9.84 30.28 13.03
C VAL A 154 8.39 30.14 12.58
N CYS A 155 7.59 29.42 13.33
CA CYS A 155 6.17 29.26 13.00
C CYS A 155 5.41 30.57 13.20
N THR A 156 4.81 31.08 12.14
CA THR A 156 4.03 32.34 12.15
C THR A 156 2.78 32.26 13.03
N LYS A 157 2.31 31.05 13.41
CA LYS A 157 1.11 30.85 14.24
C LYS A 157 1.42 30.70 15.73
N CYS A 158 2.48 29.97 16.09
CA CYS A 158 2.76 29.62 17.49
C CYS A 158 4.16 30.06 17.98
N GLY A 159 5.01 30.64 17.11
CA GLY A 159 6.35 31.09 17.47
C GLY A 159 7.39 29.98 17.70
N THR A 160 7.03 28.70 17.46
CA THR A 160 7.98 27.61 17.64
C THR A 160 9.10 27.70 16.60
N GLN A 161 10.36 27.57 17.02
CA GLN A 161 11.50 27.43 16.14
C GLN A 161 11.52 26.02 15.52
N GLY A 162 11.55 25.95 14.20
CA GLY A 162 11.64 24.70 13.45
C GLY A 162 13.00 24.01 13.61
N LYS A 163 13.00 22.70 13.53
CA LYS A 163 14.20 21.84 13.56
C LYS A 163 14.47 21.31 12.16
N ASN A 164 15.67 21.53 11.64
CA ASN A 164 16.03 21.04 10.31
C ASN A 164 16.27 19.54 10.33
N ILE A 165 15.52 18.77 9.55
CA ILE A 165 15.70 17.31 9.48
C ILE A 165 17.05 16.92 8.83
N ALA A 166 17.69 17.82 8.09
CA ALA A 166 19.02 17.57 7.54
C ALA A 166 20.10 17.37 8.61
N ASP A 167 19.88 17.86 9.83
CA ASP A 167 20.78 17.69 10.98
C ASP A 167 20.55 16.35 11.70
N ALA A 168 19.59 15.54 11.26
CA ALA A 168 19.32 14.25 11.85
C ALA A 168 20.27 13.17 11.35
N GLN A 169 20.58 12.21 12.21
CA GLN A 169 21.28 10.98 11.83
C GLN A 169 20.28 9.98 11.27
N VAL A 170 20.52 9.53 10.04
CA VAL A 170 19.71 8.53 9.35
C VAL A 170 20.49 7.23 9.24
N LYS A 171 19.91 6.12 9.71
CA LYS A 171 20.45 4.77 9.55
C LYS A 171 19.45 3.94 8.76
N THR A 172 19.95 3.24 7.75
CA THR A 172 19.17 2.32 6.90
C THR A 172 19.73 0.91 7.05
N ALA A 173 18.87 -0.10 6.92
CA ALA A 173 19.28 -1.49 6.79
C ALA A 173 19.11 -1.94 5.33
N PRO A 174 19.86 -2.97 4.85
CA PRO A 174 19.58 -3.55 3.55
C PRO A 174 18.17 -4.11 3.46
N ALA A 175 17.55 -4.00 2.29
CA ALA A 175 16.28 -4.65 1.96
C ALA A 175 16.53 -5.88 1.08
N VAL A 176 15.63 -6.86 1.13
CA VAL A 176 15.67 -8.04 0.27
C VAL A 176 14.56 -7.95 -0.76
N TYR A 177 14.93 -8.08 -2.03
CA TYR A 177 13.99 -8.04 -3.14
C TYR A 177 13.17 -9.34 -3.20
N ASN A 178 11.87 -9.21 -3.29
CA ASN A 178 10.92 -10.33 -3.35
C ASN A 178 9.99 -10.30 -4.59
N GLY A 179 10.37 -9.49 -5.60
CA GLY A 179 9.54 -9.26 -6.79
C GLY A 179 8.58 -8.09 -6.67
N LYS A 180 8.60 -7.37 -5.54
CA LYS A 180 7.81 -6.15 -5.27
C LYS A 180 8.74 -5.03 -4.81
N ASP A 181 8.17 -3.86 -4.54
CA ASP A 181 8.90 -2.73 -3.98
C ASP A 181 9.66 -3.14 -2.71
N ALA A 182 10.98 -2.99 -2.74
CA ALA A 182 11.84 -3.31 -1.62
C ALA A 182 11.99 -2.08 -0.72
N VAL A 183 11.52 -2.15 0.50
CA VAL A 183 11.59 -1.07 1.49
C VAL A 183 12.51 -1.47 2.63
N CYS A 184 13.39 -0.55 3.03
CA CYS A 184 14.33 -0.78 4.12
C CYS A 184 13.75 -0.36 5.48
N ALA A 185 14.29 -0.91 6.55
CA ALA A 185 14.11 -0.34 7.87
C ALA A 185 14.92 0.96 7.98
N VAL A 186 14.26 2.01 8.50
CA VAL A 186 14.86 3.34 8.68
C VAL A 186 14.78 3.74 10.14
N ALA A 187 15.90 4.18 10.70
CA ALA A 187 15.94 4.82 12.00
C ALA A 187 16.45 6.26 11.83
N VAL A 188 15.72 7.22 12.36
CA VAL A 188 16.07 8.65 12.32
C VAL A 188 16.24 9.13 13.76
N THR A 189 17.38 9.75 14.05
CA THR A 189 17.72 10.25 15.37
C THR A 189 18.12 11.73 15.29
N TYR A 190 17.49 12.55 16.08
CA TYR A 190 17.79 13.99 16.17
C TYR A 190 18.24 14.32 17.60
N GLN A 191 19.46 14.83 17.76
CA GLN A 191 20.05 15.21 19.06
C GLN A 191 19.90 14.09 20.12
N GLY A 192 20.12 12.82 19.71
CA GLY A 192 20.00 11.65 20.59
C GLY A 192 18.59 11.11 20.81
N ARG A 193 17.55 11.82 20.38
CA ARG A 193 16.14 11.35 20.42
C ARG A 193 15.79 10.61 19.13
N GLN A 194 15.30 9.38 19.25
CA GLN A 194 14.74 8.66 18.12
C GLN A 194 13.39 9.28 17.71
N LEU A 195 13.22 9.53 16.41
CA LEU A 195 12.01 10.11 15.84
C LEU A 195 11.03 9.02 15.44
N THR A 196 9.73 9.37 15.47
CA THR A 196 8.67 8.53 14.93
C THR A 196 8.65 8.61 13.41
N VAL A 197 8.69 7.45 12.74
CA VAL A 197 8.84 7.32 11.29
C VAL A 197 7.66 6.56 10.71
N ARG A 198 7.01 7.08 9.65
CA ARG A 198 5.94 6.40 8.91
C ARG A 198 5.96 6.76 7.43
N THR A 199 5.25 5.98 6.63
CA THR A 199 5.00 6.27 5.21
C THR A 199 3.73 7.12 4.99
N ASP A 200 2.83 7.16 5.97
CA ASP A 200 1.68 8.05 6.00
C ASP A 200 1.99 9.30 6.85
N GLU A 201 1.23 10.37 6.63
CA GLU A 201 1.40 11.64 7.34
C GLU A 201 0.67 11.69 8.70
N ALA A 202 0.30 10.52 9.26
CA ALA A 202 -0.34 10.47 10.56
C ALA A 202 0.68 10.84 11.64
N ASP A 203 0.30 11.67 12.57
CA ASP A 203 0.92 12.04 13.86
C ASP A 203 2.38 11.56 14.12
N VAL A 204 3.31 11.94 13.23
CA VAL A 204 4.70 11.49 13.23
C VAL A 204 5.68 12.65 13.16
N ASP A 205 6.92 12.42 13.60
CA ASP A 205 8.01 13.40 13.50
C ASP A 205 8.52 13.52 12.05
N VAL A 206 8.54 12.40 11.31
CA VAL A 206 9.01 12.35 9.92
C VAL A 206 8.17 11.40 9.07
N CYS A 207 7.91 11.81 7.83
CA CYS A 207 7.30 10.98 6.80
C CYS A 207 8.37 10.50 5.83
N ILE A 208 8.34 9.22 5.44
CA ILE A 208 9.29 8.62 4.52
C ILE A 208 8.63 8.17 3.23
N SER A 209 9.38 8.25 2.16
CA SER A 209 9.02 7.70 0.86
C SER A 209 10.23 7.02 0.22
N TYR A 210 9.98 6.08 -0.69
CA TYR A 210 11.02 5.30 -1.34
C TYR A 210 11.00 5.52 -2.84
N THR A 211 12.19 5.53 -3.44
CA THR A 211 12.40 5.58 -4.89
C THR A 211 13.54 4.64 -5.28
N ASN A 212 13.61 4.25 -6.56
CA ASN A 212 14.60 3.29 -7.07
C ASN A 212 14.59 1.94 -6.33
N ASN A 213 13.42 1.51 -5.84
CA ASN A 213 13.27 0.37 -4.94
C ASN A 213 12.61 -0.86 -5.60
N THR A 214 12.56 -0.90 -6.93
CA THR A 214 11.89 -1.94 -7.72
C THR A 214 12.83 -3.00 -8.29
N ARG A 215 14.13 -2.94 -7.97
CA ARG A 215 15.17 -3.87 -8.45
C ARG A 215 16.33 -3.95 -7.47
N VAL A 216 17.19 -4.95 -7.62
CA VAL A 216 18.46 -5.08 -6.89
C VAL A 216 19.39 -3.90 -7.22
N GLY A 217 20.17 -3.46 -6.24
CA GLY A 217 21.09 -2.32 -6.36
C GLY A 217 20.97 -1.33 -5.21
N LEU A 218 20.92 -0.04 -5.53
CA LEU A 218 20.74 1.02 -4.54
C LEU A 218 19.34 1.61 -4.63
N GLY A 219 18.58 1.51 -3.55
CA GLY A 219 17.35 2.23 -3.31
C GLY A 219 17.62 3.56 -2.61
N THR A 220 16.66 4.47 -2.69
CA THR A 220 16.71 5.76 -1.99
C THR A 220 15.48 5.91 -1.09
N VAL A 221 15.71 6.27 0.16
CA VAL A 221 14.66 6.73 1.07
C VAL A 221 14.77 8.25 1.24
N SER A 222 13.64 8.93 1.06
CA SER A 222 13.50 10.37 1.34
C SER A 222 12.75 10.55 2.64
N ILE A 223 13.31 11.34 3.54
CA ILE A 223 12.79 11.62 4.89
C ILE A 223 12.38 13.08 4.93
N ARG A 224 11.08 13.36 5.05
CA ARG A 224 10.52 14.70 5.15
C ARG A 224 10.14 15.00 6.60
N GLY A 225 10.59 16.12 7.10
CA GLY A 225 10.22 16.63 8.42
C GLY A 225 8.72 16.93 8.52
N MET A 226 8.14 16.58 9.67
CA MET A 226 6.74 16.82 10.05
C MET A 226 6.70 17.47 11.42
N ARG A 227 5.55 17.97 11.84
CA ARG A 227 5.39 18.64 13.15
C ARG A 227 6.42 19.75 13.37
N ASP A 228 7.33 19.58 14.33
CA ASP A 228 8.38 20.56 14.68
C ASP A 228 9.57 20.53 13.71
N PHE A 229 9.59 19.57 12.79
CA PHE A 229 10.68 19.40 11.83
C PHE A 229 10.30 19.97 10.46
N TYR A 230 11.27 20.61 9.80
CA TYR A 230 11.15 21.08 8.42
C TYR A 230 12.27 20.47 7.55
N GLY A 231 12.14 20.64 6.23
CA GLY A 231 13.11 20.19 5.25
C GLY A 231 12.99 18.71 4.89
N THR A 232 13.94 18.25 4.09
CA THR A 232 14.00 16.87 3.60
C THR A 232 15.45 16.43 3.55
N VAL A 233 15.73 15.18 3.92
CA VAL A 233 17.02 14.52 3.76
C VAL A 233 16.80 13.16 3.08
N SER A 234 17.77 12.70 2.29
CA SER A 234 17.71 11.41 1.62
C SER A 234 18.89 10.53 2.02
N ALA A 235 18.66 9.23 2.10
CA ALA A 235 19.69 8.22 2.33
C ALA A 235 19.56 7.07 1.32
N GLN A 236 20.67 6.46 0.97
CA GLN A 236 20.70 5.25 0.14
C GLN A 236 20.71 4.01 1.02
N TYR A 237 20.20 2.89 0.49
CA TYR A 237 20.24 1.57 1.08
C TYR A 237 20.43 0.51 0.00
N GLU A 238 21.01 -0.63 0.41
CA GLU A 238 21.20 -1.75 -0.51
C GLU A 238 19.93 -2.57 -0.65
N ILE A 239 19.62 -2.97 -1.88
CA ILE A 239 18.58 -3.93 -2.21
C ILE A 239 19.28 -5.18 -2.70
N LEU A 240 19.17 -6.25 -1.94
CA LEU A 240 19.84 -7.52 -2.17
C LEU A 240 18.88 -8.52 -2.85
N PRO A 241 19.38 -9.48 -3.64
CA PRO A 241 18.55 -10.54 -4.20
C PRO A 241 17.86 -11.37 -3.12
N GLY A 242 16.72 -11.98 -3.45
CA GLY A 242 16.03 -12.96 -2.62
C GLY A 242 16.86 -14.23 -2.39
N GLY A 243 16.45 -15.04 -1.41
CA GLY A 243 17.06 -16.35 -1.16
C GLY A 243 16.68 -17.39 -2.22
N VAL A 244 17.63 -18.25 -2.55
CA VAL A 244 17.42 -19.44 -3.35
C VAL A 244 16.60 -20.45 -2.55
N ARG A 245 15.67 -21.17 -3.21
CA ARG A 245 14.81 -22.17 -2.58
C ARG A 245 14.87 -23.50 -3.33
N ASP A 246 14.45 -24.55 -2.65
CA ASP A 246 14.22 -25.88 -3.23
C ASP A 246 15.45 -26.44 -3.97
N ALA A 247 16.65 -26.15 -3.44
CA ALA A 247 17.87 -26.72 -4.00
C ALA A 247 17.87 -28.24 -3.81
N ALA A 248 18.10 -28.97 -4.89
CA ALA A 248 18.11 -30.44 -4.89
C ALA A 248 19.14 -30.97 -5.89
N ALA A 249 19.62 -32.20 -5.64
CA ALA A 249 20.35 -32.94 -6.64
C ALA A 249 19.37 -33.67 -7.55
N ALA A 250 19.34 -33.32 -8.83
CA ALA A 250 18.48 -33.95 -9.83
C ALA A 250 19.11 -35.19 -10.45
N GLU A 251 20.42 -35.16 -10.64
CA GLU A 251 21.17 -36.30 -11.21
C GLU A 251 22.50 -36.49 -10.46
N ILE A 252 22.79 -37.76 -10.10
CA ILE A 252 24.03 -38.12 -9.41
C ILE A 252 24.77 -39.15 -10.24
N GLY A 253 25.94 -38.78 -10.74
CA GLY A 253 26.86 -39.63 -11.46
C GLY A 253 28.08 -40.03 -10.63
N GLN A 254 29.03 -40.74 -11.24
CA GLN A 254 30.30 -41.14 -10.61
C GLN A 254 31.21 -39.94 -10.31
N LYS A 255 31.28 -38.95 -11.23
CA LYS A 255 32.18 -37.81 -11.19
C LYS A 255 31.47 -36.48 -11.39
N GLN A 256 30.16 -36.46 -11.31
CA GLN A 256 29.32 -35.28 -11.50
C GLN A 256 28.04 -35.34 -10.69
N VAL A 257 27.52 -34.16 -10.38
CA VAL A 257 26.20 -33.95 -9.75
C VAL A 257 25.53 -32.79 -10.46
N ARG A 258 24.28 -32.97 -10.86
CA ARG A 258 23.42 -31.89 -11.34
C ARG A 258 22.60 -31.38 -10.17
N LEU A 259 22.66 -30.08 -9.96
CA LEU A 259 21.85 -29.35 -8.97
C LEU A 259 20.82 -28.50 -9.70
N ASP A 260 19.58 -28.57 -9.29
CA ASP A 260 18.48 -27.72 -9.73
C ASP A 260 17.92 -26.96 -8.53
N TRP A 261 17.36 -25.78 -8.75
CA TRP A 261 16.74 -24.96 -7.70
C TRP A 261 15.69 -24.01 -8.25
N THR A 262 14.87 -23.45 -7.36
CA THR A 262 13.95 -22.37 -7.70
C THR A 262 14.69 -21.03 -7.77
N ALA A 263 14.54 -20.32 -8.89
CA ALA A 263 15.17 -19.02 -9.11
C ALA A 263 14.79 -18.03 -8.02
N ALA A 264 15.79 -17.29 -7.51
CA ALA A 264 15.58 -16.27 -6.50
C ALA A 264 15.16 -14.94 -7.15
N ALA A 265 14.24 -14.22 -6.52
CA ALA A 265 13.80 -12.93 -7.02
C ALA A 265 14.97 -11.94 -7.10
N GLY A 266 15.14 -11.31 -8.26
CA GLY A 266 16.23 -10.35 -8.49
C GLY A 266 17.62 -10.96 -8.63
N ALA A 267 17.78 -12.28 -8.61
CA ALA A 267 19.07 -12.92 -8.92
C ALA A 267 19.19 -13.15 -10.44
N GLU A 268 20.30 -12.71 -11.00
CA GLU A 268 20.68 -12.95 -12.40
C GLU A 268 21.74 -14.03 -12.50
N ASN A 269 22.45 -14.30 -11.41
CA ASN A 269 23.49 -15.30 -11.30
C ASN A 269 23.40 -16.03 -9.95
N TYR A 270 24.03 -17.19 -9.90
CA TYR A 270 24.09 -18.02 -8.71
C TYR A 270 25.53 -18.48 -8.47
N ARG A 271 25.97 -18.40 -7.23
CA ARG A 271 27.23 -18.98 -6.77
C ARG A 271 26.89 -20.27 -6.02
N VAL A 272 27.36 -21.38 -6.56
CA VAL A 272 27.34 -22.69 -5.89
C VAL A 272 28.61 -22.81 -5.04
N GLU A 273 28.48 -23.24 -3.82
CA GLU A 273 29.57 -23.55 -2.91
C GLU A 273 29.50 -25.04 -2.58
N MET A 274 30.67 -25.72 -2.68
CA MET A 274 30.84 -27.15 -2.45
C MET A 274 31.73 -27.40 -1.23
N SER A 275 31.36 -28.39 -0.45
CA SER A 275 32.15 -28.89 0.68
C SER A 275 32.34 -30.40 0.51
N ALA A 276 33.54 -30.88 0.79
CA ALA A 276 33.90 -32.30 0.85
C ALA A 276 34.10 -32.81 2.30
N ASP A 277 33.89 -31.93 3.29
CA ASP A 277 34.16 -32.21 4.72
C ASP A 277 32.87 -31.97 5.59
N GLY A 278 31.70 -32.18 4.99
CA GLY A 278 30.42 -32.07 5.69
C GLY A 278 29.99 -30.64 6.03
N GLY A 279 30.53 -29.64 5.33
CA GLY A 279 30.17 -28.22 5.52
C GLY A 279 31.15 -27.44 6.42
N SER A 280 32.29 -28.05 6.78
CA SER A 280 33.33 -27.36 7.58
C SER A 280 34.08 -26.33 6.76
N THR A 281 34.43 -26.67 5.51
CA THR A 281 35.03 -25.72 4.55
C THR A 281 34.21 -25.69 3.24
N TRP A 282 34.25 -24.54 2.55
CA TRP A 282 33.48 -24.31 1.34
C TRP A 282 34.34 -23.77 0.21
N THR A 283 34.21 -24.38 -0.97
CA THR A 283 34.87 -23.93 -2.20
C THR A 283 33.80 -23.34 -3.12
N ALA A 284 33.97 -22.08 -3.52
CA ALA A 284 33.08 -21.45 -4.48
C ALA A 284 33.37 -21.93 -5.91
N LEU A 285 32.33 -22.30 -6.63
CA LEU A 285 32.37 -22.65 -8.04
C LEU A 285 32.13 -21.42 -8.93
N PRO A 286 32.45 -21.49 -10.23
CA PRO A 286 32.10 -20.43 -11.17
C PRO A 286 30.60 -20.08 -11.15
N LEU A 287 30.28 -18.82 -11.38
CA LEU A 287 28.88 -18.35 -11.43
C LEU A 287 28.11 -19.01 -12.58
N THR A 288 26.85 -19.31 -12.35
CA THR A 288 25.90 -19.73 -13.36
C THR A 288 24.72 -18.76 -13.43
N ALA A 289 24.25 -18.43 -14.65
CA ALA A 289 23.10 -17.57 -14.87
C ALA A 289 21.76 -18.34 -14.87
N LYS A 290 21.80 -19.66 -14.91
CA LYS A 290 20.60 -20.51 -14.93
C LYS A 290 20.40 -21.14 -13.55
N PRO A 291 19.15 -21.46 -13.17
CA PRO A 291 18.86 -22.14 -11.90
C PRO A 291 19.19 -23.65 -11.98
N VAL A 292 20.32 -23.96 -12.59
CA VAL A 292 20.87 -25.30 -12.75
C VAL A 292 22.40 -25.23 -12.80
N CYS A 293 23.08 -26.20 -12.19
CA CYS A 293 24.53 -26.34 -12.27
C CYS A 293 24.91 -27.80 -12.35
N ILE A 294 25.80 -28.16 -13.27
CA ILE A 294 26.42 -29.49 -13.33
C ILE A 294 27.83 -29.33 -12.74
N VAL A 295 28.04 -29.89 -11.56
CA VAL A 295 29.35 -29.93 -10.90
C VAL A 295 30.08 -31.17 -11.39
N THR A 296 31.24 -31.01 -11.99
CA THR A 296 32.08 -32.09 -12.56
C THR A 296 33.40 -32.22 -11.85
N GLY A 297 34.15 -33.29 -12.11
CA GLY A 297 35.47 -33.52 -11.54
C GLY A 297 35.44 -34.04 -10.08
N LEU A 298 34.31 -34.59 -9.67
CA LEU A 298 34.14 -35.15 -8.33
C LEU A 298 34.81 -36.53 -8.25
N ALA A 299 35.20 -36.95 -7.05
CA ALA A 299 35.71 -38.29 -6.77
C ALA A 299 34.49 -39.26 -6.66
N PRO A 300 34.61 -40.50 -7.19
CA PRO A 300 33.58 -41.51 -7.02
C PRO A 300 33.41 -41.93 -5.55
N ALA A 301 32.22 -42.44 -5.20
CA ALA A 301 31.84 -42.93 -3.87
C ALA A 301 32.14 -41.92 -2.74
N THR A 302 32.09 -40.63 -3.03
CA THR A 302 32.48 -39.56 -2.13
C THR A 302 31.29 -38.66 -1.79
N ALA A 303 31.13 -38.33 -0.51
CA ALA A 303 30.07 -37.43 -0.04
C ALA A 303 30.47 -35.97 -0.28
N TYR A 304 29.54 -35.20 -0.84
CA TYR A 304 29.66 -33.76 -1.03
C TYR A 304 28.41 -33.05 -0.50
N THR A 305 28.62 -31.87 0.05
CA THR A 305 27.54 -30.98 0.47
C THR A 305 27.61 -29.69 -0.33
N PHE A 306 26.47 -29.23 -0.83
CA PHE A 306 26.33 -28.03 -1.63
C PHE A 306 25.41 -27.04 -0.95
N ARG A 307 25.67 -25.74 -1.17
CA ARG A 307 24.76 -24.62 -0.87
C ARG A 307 24.89 -23.57 -1.95
N LEU A 308 23.87 -22.74 -2.10
CA LEU A 308 23.79 -21.76 -3.18
C LEU A 308 23.38 -20.39 -2.64
N VAL A 309 23.88 -19.36 -3.29
CA VAL A 309 23.48 -17.97 -3.04
C VAL A 309 23.21 -17.26 -4.35
N GLY A 310 22.06 -16.57 -4.46
CA GLY A 310 21.72 -15.73 -5.60
C GLY A 310 22.51 -14.43 -5.57
N CYS A 311 22.93 -13.93 -6.73
CA CYS A 311 23.63 -12.66 -6.86
C CYS A 311 23.28 -11.94 -8.16
N THR A 312 23.54 -10.63 -8.18
CA THR A 312 23.34 -9.75 -9.36
C THR A 312 24.45 -8.71 -9.38
N GLN A 313 24.92 -8.36 -10.56
CA GLN A 313 25.89 -7.28 -10.73
C GLN A 313 25.16 -6.02 -11.24
N VAL A 314 25.29 -4.93 -10.52
CA VAL A 314 24.76 -3.62 -10.90
C VAL A 314 25.92 -2.61 -10.88
N ASP A 315 26.12 -1.91 -11.99
CA ASP A 315 27.20 -0.90 -12.15
C ASP A 315 28.59 -1.40 -11.70
N GLY A 316 28.91 -2.66 -12.02
CA GLY A 316 30.17 -3.29 -11.69
C GLY A 316 30.30 -3.83 -10.26
N ARG A 317 29.32 -3.57 -9.39
CA ARG A 317 29.28 -4.07 -7.99
C ARG A 317 28.41 -5.31 -7.89
N TRP A 318 28.87 -6.31 -7.15
CA TRP A 318 28.09 -7.51 -6.86
C TRP A 318 27.25 -7.34 -5.59
N TYR A 319 25.99 -7.70 -5.71
CA TYR A 319 24.99 -7.79 -4.62
C TYR A 319 24.65 -9.27 -4.43
N PHE A 320 24.90 -9.81 -3.27
CA PHE A 320 24.59 -11.19 -2.91
C PHE A 320 23.39 -11.23 -1.99
N SER A 321 22.55 -12.27 -2.14
CA SER A 321 21.51 -12.58 -1.16
C SER A 321 22.14 -12.75 0.24
N PRO A 322 21.50 -12.25 1.30
CA PRO A 322 21.96 -12.51 2.67
C PRO A 322 21.62 -13.95 3.12
N TYR A 323 20.92 -14.73 2.27
CA TYR A 323 20.46 -16.07 2.59
C TYR A 323 21.03 -17.08 1.61
N TYR A 324 21.63 -18.13 2.15
CA TYR A 324 21.93 -19.34 1.40
C TYR A 324 20.67 -20.21 1.22
N SER A 325 20.71 -21.10 0.23
CA SER A 325 19.71 -22.17 0.08
C SER A 325 19.76 -23.15 1.26
N ASN A 326 18.82 -24.09 1.29
CA ASN A 326 19.01 -25.34 2.00
C ASN A 326 20.31 -26.02 1.51
N THR A 327 20.96 -26.79 2.37
CA THR A 327 22.11 -27.64 1.99
C THR A 327 21.62 -28.90 1.29
N VAL A 328 22.37 -29.32 0.27
CA VAL A 328 22.12 -30.56 -0.49
C VAL A 328 23.33 -31.46 -0.28
N THR A 329 23.13 -32.58 0.41
CA THR A 329 24.20 -33.56 0.64
C THR A 329 23.93 -34.78 -0.22
N VAL A 330 24.94 -35.20 -1.00
CA VAL A 330 24.87 -36.38 -1.88
C VAL A 330 26.17 -37.17 -1.82
N THR A 331 26.09 -38.45 -2.14
CA THR A 331 27.26 -39.29 -2.37
C THR A 331 27.29 -39.64 -3.85
N THR A 332 28.40 -39.36 -4.52
CA THR A 332 28.61 -39.77 -5.92
C THR A 332 28.59 -41.27 -6.06
N LEU A 333 28.19 -41.73 -7.25
CA LEU A 333 28.17 -43.19 -7.51
C LEU A 333 29.59 -43.79 -7.46
N PRO A 334 29.73 -45.05 -7.03
CA PRO A 334 31.01 -45.75 -7.09
C PRO A 334 31.45 -45.93 -8.56
N GLU A 335 32.76 -46.16 -8.75
CA GLU A 335 33.31 -46.42 -10.09
C GLU A 335 32.65 -47.61 -10.75
N GLY A 336 32.25 -47.48 -12.02
CA GLY A 336 31.53 -48.47 -12.79
C GLY A 336 30.03 -48.54 -12.57
N ALA A 337 29.46 -47.76 -11.62
CA ALA A 337 28.00 -47.62 -11.47
C ALA A 337 27.43 -46.54 -12.40
N PHE A 338 26.20 -46.72 -12.82
CA PHE A 338 25.44 -45.77 -13.66
C PHE A 338 24.24 -45.21 -12.88
N ALA A 339 23.89 -44.00 -13.17
CA ALA A 339 22.66 -43.42 -12.60
C ALA A 339 21.43 -44.19 -13.12
N PRO A 340 20.42 -44.44 -12.29
CA PRO A 340 19.21 -45.13 -12.73
C PRO A 340 18.48 -44.44 -13.91
N SER A 341 18.70 -43.16 -14.11
CA SER A 341 18.16 -42.36 -15.22
C SER A 341 19.04 -42.36 -16.48
N GLU A 342 20.25 -42.87 -16.42
CA GLU A 342 21.10 -43.01 -17.62
C GLU A 342 20.60 -44.18 -18.46
N LEU A 343 19.86 -43.86 -19.51
CA LEU A 343 19.55 -44.79 -20.56
C LEU A 343 20.84 -45.11 -21.33
N LEU A 344 21.25 -46.37 -21.36
CA LEU A 344 22.42 -46.84 -22.10
C LEU A 344 22.24 -46.74 -23.63
N GLY A 345 21.09 -46.23 -24.07
CA GLY A 345 20.71 -46.06 -25.46
C GLY A 345 19.57 -46.98 -25.89
N THR A 346 19.18 -46.88 -27.13
CA THR A 346 18.27 -47.80 -27.76
C THR A 346 19.06 -48.97 -28.39
N ILE A 347 18.69 -50.17 -28.06
CA ILE A 347 19.30 -51.38 -28.67
C ILE A 347 18.33 -51.97 -29.69
N ASP A 348 18.85 -52.33 -30.83
CA ASP A 348 18.16 -53.16 -31.79
C ASP A 348 18.50 -54.62 -31.50
N ALA A 349 17.53 -55.38 -31.04
CA ALA A 349 17.72 -56.80 -30.69
C ALA A 349 17.09 -57.69 -31.74
N GLN A 350 17.74 -58.83 -32.00
CA GLN A 350 17.15 -59.93 -32.77
C GLN A 350 16.46 -60.90 -31.83
N VAL A 351 15.15 -61.00 -31.93
CA VAL A 351 14.35 -61.91 -31.16
C VAL A 351 13.58 -62.80 -32.14
N ASP A 352 13.82 -64.10 -32.14
CA ASP A 352 13.21 -65.08 -33.02
C ASP A 352 13.32 -64.69 -34.52
N GLY A 353 14.48 -64.20 -34.94
CA GLY A 353 14.73 -63.77 -36.31
C GLY A 353 14.04 -62.49 -36.75
N ARG A 354 13.43 -61.74 -35.81
CA ARG A 354 12.84 -60.42 -36.06
C ARG A 354 13.67 -59.36 -35.39
N THR A 355 13.96 -58.28 -36.09
CA THR A 355 14.61 -57.11 -35.50
C THR A 355 13.57 -56.31 -34.72
N VAL A 356 13.78 -56.12 -33.42
CA VAL A 356 13.02 -55.23 -32.57
C VAL A 356 13.87 -53.98 -32.36
N THR A 357 13.42 -52.85 -32.85
CA THR A 357 14.13 -51.57 -32.77
C THR A 357 13.61 -50.70 -31.65
N GLY A 358 14.47 -49.86 -31.09
CA GLY A 358 14.06 -48.85 -30.12
C GLY A 358 13.82 -49.35 -28.68
N LEU A 359 14.36 -50.51 -28.30
CA LEU A 359 14.31 -50.99 -26.91
C LEU A 359 15.20 -50.08 -26.04
N SER A 360 14.60 -49.39 -25.08
CA SER A 360 15.33 -48.67 -24.04
C SER A 360 15.55 -49.53 -22.83
N MET A 361 16.74 -49.48 -22.26
CA MET A 361 17.17 -50.30 -21.13
C MET A 361 17.90 -49.44 -20.11
N ASP A 362 17.55 -49.54 -18.84
CA ASP A 362 18.32 -48.88 -17.78
C ASP A 362 19.60 -49.70 -17.45
N ALA A 363 20.52 -49.10 -16.69
CA ALA A 363 21.79 -49.73 -16.33
C ALA A 363 21.62 -51.08 -15.59
N ALA A 364 20.58 -51.22 -14.79
CA ALA A 364 20.31 -52.44 -14.04
C ALA A 364 19.83 -53.57 -14.95
N GLN A 365 19.02 -53.26 -15.95
CA GLN A 365 18.56 -54.23 -16.96
C GLN A 365 19.73 -54.69 -17.83
N TYR A 366 20.65 -53.77 -18.21
CA TYR A 366 21.82 -54.11 -19.01
C TYR A 366 22.78 -55.02 -18.26
N LEU A 367 23.08 -54.74 -16.98
CA LEU A 367 23.95 -55.59 -16.14
C LEU A 367 23.37 -56.96 -15.91
N SER A 368 22.05 -57.13 -15.84
CA SER A 368 21.43 -58.44 -15.70
C SER A 368 21.54 -59.29 -16.98
N LEU A 369 21.63 -58.70 -18.14
CA LEU A 369 21.82 -59.37 -19.43
C LEU A 369 23.27 -59.86 -19.67
N ILE A 370 24.26 -59.22 -19.08
CA ILE A 370 25.68 -59.62 -19.21
C ILE A 370 26.01 -60.82 -18.34
N HIS A 371 25.20 -61.13 -17.34
CA HIS A 371 25.42 -62.26 -16.41
C HIS A 371 24.69 -63.56 -16.82
N ILE A 372 24.11 -63.63 -17.99
CA ILE A 372 23.55 -64.81 -18.61
C ILE A 372 24.53 -65.33 -19.66
#